data_e4c78c8a916e1bcb329be7351f07e14d
#
_entry.id   e4c78c8a916e1bcb329be7351f07e14d
#
_cell.length_a   1.000
_cell.length_b   1.000
_cell.length_c   1.000
_cell.angle_alpha   90.00
_cell.angle_beta   90.00
_cell.angle_gamma   90.00
#
_symmetry.space_group_name_H-M   'P 1'
#
loop_
_entity.id
_entity.type
_entity.pdbx_description
1 polymer ?
#
loop_
_entity_poly.entity_id
_entity_poly.type
_entity_poly.pdbx_seq_one_letter_code
_entity_poly.pdbx_strand_id
1 'polypeptide(L)'
;MKLPILIAMVLYMAMVIWIGVIYSKKTKTSEDYFLGGRGLGPWVTAMSAEASDMSSWLLMGLPGLAYATGFSQAGWTAIGLILGTYLNWKIVAKRLRHYTEVADNAITVPDFFSNRFKDDKKILSSISAIMILIFFTVYTASGFAACGTLFNSVFGLNYQKSMIVCAIVIVLYTSMGGFLAASTTDLIQGLLMSFAIVIVLIVGVVNAGGVANVIAHGQAIEGFFDVMKYHDPATGGAVSQGVIPILSGLAWGLGYFGMPHILVRFMAIRDPQEVKKSRNIAMIWVLISLSVAVCIGFTGAALYPNVAELAGNGNQRIFIYMTTHLFKGLIPLFMAGVILSGILAATMSTSDSQLLIASSCVSKNLFQGLFKKEMSEEKVLLVSRITTIVIALIGIFIAMDENSSVFGLVENAWAGFGGAFGPLTLFALFWKRTNLKGAIAGMLSGGIIALVWPVTLGKLGGIFGIYCLLPAFIVSSILIIVVSLCTEKPSDVMVEEFEEAKSIND
;
A
#
# COMPACT_ATOMS: atom_id res chain seq x y z
N MET A 1 -6.96 -17.70 -28.99
CA MET A 1 -7.92 -17.94 -27.89
C MET A 1 -7.89 -16.87 -26.78
N LYS A 2 -6.81 -16.08 -26.63
CA LYS A 2 -6.66 -15.04 -25.57
C LYS A 2 -6.96 -13.60 -26.04
N LEU A 3 -7.36 -13.41 -27.31
CA LEU A 3 -7.65 -12.09 -27.89
C LEU A 3 -8.74 -11.30 -27.12
N PRO A 4 -9.87 -11.91 -26.69
CA PRO A 4 -10.89 -11.17 -25.92
C PRO A 4 -10.36 -10.63 -24.58
N ILE A 5 -9.48 -11.38 -23.91
CA ILE A 5 -8.81 -10.93 -22.68
C ILE A 5 -7.96 -9.69 -22.98
N LEU A 6 -7.12 -9.76 -24.02
CA LEU A 6 -6.27 -8.65 -24.41
C LEU A 6 -7.07 -7.40 -24.78
N ILE A 7 -8.16 -7.54 -25.54
CA ILE A 7 -9.04 -6.42 -25.91
C ILE A 7 -9.60 -5.73 -24.65
N ALA A 8 -10.12 -6.49 -23.69
CA ALA A 8 -10.63 -5.92 -22.44
C ALA A 8 -9.56 -5.16 -21.65
N MET A 9 -8.34 -5.72 -21.55
CA MET A 9 -7.22 -5.06 -20.86
C MET A 9 -6.78 -3.80 -21.59
N VAL A 10 -6.72 -3.79 -22.93
CA VAL A 10 -6.37 -2.59 -23.71
C VAL A 10 -7.45 -1.52 -23.58
N LEU A 11 -8.73 -1.89 -23.59
CA LEU A 11 -9.84 -0.93 -23.39
C LEU A 11 -9.76 -0.30 -21.98
N TYR A 12 -9.46 -1.10 -20.95
CA TYR A 12 -9.24 -0.57 -19.61
C TYR A 12 -8.08 0.43 -19.58
N MET A 13 -6.92 0.08 -20.15
CA MET A 13 -5.75 0.97 -20.20
C MET A 13 -6.05 2.27 -20.97
N ALA A 14 -6.75 2.17 -22.10
CA ALA A 14 -7.16 3.34 -22.88
C ALA A 14 -8.10 4.26 -22.09
N MET A 15 -9.04 3.71 -21.32
CA MET A 15 -9.93 4.46 -20.44
C MET A 15 -9.14 5.23 -19.37
N VAL A 16 -8.20 4.58 -18.69
CA VAL A 16 -7.39 5.20 -17.63
C VAL A 16 -6.53 6.33 -18.19
N ILE A 17 -5.85 6.08 -19.32
CA ILE A 17 -5.04 7.12 -20.01
C ILE A 17 -5.92 8.31 -20.42
N TRP A 18 -7.10 8.07 -20.97
CA TRP A 18 -8.04 9.10 -21.36
C TRP A 18 -8.46 9.98 -20.17
N ILE A 19 -8.76 9.38 -19.02
CA ILE A 19 -9.05 10.12 -17.78
C ILE A 19 -7.84 10.94 -17.36
N GLY A 20 -6.64 10.38 -17.39
CA GLY A 20 -5.39 11.10 -17.09
C GLY A 20 -5.20 12.34 -17.96
N VAL A 21 -5.46 12.24 -19.28
CA VAL A 21 -5.40 13.37 -20.23
C VAL A 21 -6.45 14.46 -19.90
N ILE A 22 -7.67 14.08 -19.51
CA ILE A 22 -8.70 15.05 -19.13
C ILE A 22 -8.27 15.85 -17.89
N TYR A 23 -7.78 15.17 -16.86
CA TYR A 23 -7.38 15.80 -15.60
C TYR A 23 -6.07 16.58 -15.70
N SER A 24 -5.15 16.21 -16.59
CA SER A 24 -3.91 16.97 -16.83
C SER A 24 -4.18 18.43 -17.21
N LYS A 25 -5.31 18.71 -17.84
CA LYS A 25 -5.74 20.07 -18.21
C LYS A 25 -6.25 20.91 -17.02
N LYS A 26 -6.58 20.27 -15.90
CA LYS A 26 -7.09 20.92 -14.68
C LYS A 26 -5.98 21.25 -13.68
N THR A 27 -4.85 20.59 -13.77
CA THR A 27 -3.69 20.73 -12.88
C THR A 27 -2.85 21.92 -13.33
N LYS A 28 -2.86 23.03 -12.56
CA LYS A 28 -2.14 24.26 -12.91
C LYS A 28 -1.01 24.60 -11.94
N THR A 29 -1.13 24.21 -10.67
CA THR A 29 -0.18 24.52 -9.62
C THR A 29 0.45 23.26 -9.05
N SER A 30 1.55 23.39 -8.32
CA SER A 30 2.14 22.26 -7.60
C SER A 30 1.24 21.75 -6.47
N GLU A 31 0.42 22.60 -5.87
CA GLU A 31 -0.58 22.20 -4.88
C GLU A 31 -1.69 21.34 -5.52
N ASP A 32 -2.19 21.74 -6.69
CA ASP A 32 -3.13 20.92 -7.47
C ASP A 32 -2.50 19.57 -7.82
N TYR A 33 -1.22 19.60 -8.23
CA TYR A 33 -0.51 18.39 -8.67
C TYR A 33 -0.25 17.41 -7.55
N PHE A 34 0.09 17.86 -6.32
CA PHE A 34 0.51 16.99 -5.21
C PHE A 34 -0.59 16.70 -4.19
N LEU A 35 -1.60 17.59 -4.04
CA LEU A 35 -2.66 17.44 -3.02
C LEU A 35 -4.08 17.66 -3.58
N GLY A 36 -4.23 18.07 -4.85
CA GLY A 36 -5.54 18.28 -5.46
C GLY A 36 -6.35 19.43 -4.83
N GLY A 37 -5.69 20.46 -4.27
CA GLY A 37 -6.33 21.62 -3.66
C GLY A 37 -7.24 21.29 -2.46
N ARG A 38 -7.02 20.18 -1.77
CA ARG A 38 -7.85 19.67 -0.65
C ARG A 38 -9.34 19.55 -1.03
N GLY A 39 -9.64 19.11 -2.24
CA GLY A 39 -11.00 19.07 -2.79
C GLY A 39 -11.68 17.69 -2.78
N LEU A 40 -11.07 16.65 -2.16
CA LEU A 40 -11.61 15.31 -2.23
C LEU A 40 -12.89 15.14 -1.40
N GLY A 41 -13.95 14.69 -2.05
CA GLY A 41 -15.16 14.24 -1.37
C GLY A 41 -15.02 12.86 -0.72
N PRO A 42 -15.94 12.47 0.18
CA PRO A 42 -15.77 11.30 1.04
C PRO A 42 -15.65 9.96 0.29
N TRP A 43 -16.34 9.79 -0.84
CA TRP A 43 -16.23 8.58 -1.65
C TRP A 43 -14.87 8.46 -2.32
N VAL A 44 -14.41 9.55 -2.95
CA VAL A 44 -13.11 9.56 -3.61
C VAL A 44 -11.99 9.39 -2.59
N THR A 45 -12.06 10.08 -1.44
CA THR A 45 -11.06 9.95 -0.37
C THR A 45 -10.95 8.51 0.14
N ALA A 46 -12.09 7.87 0.44
CA ALA A 46 -12.11 6.50 0.93
C ALA A 46 -11.55 5.53 -0.11
N MET A 47 -12.12 5.54 -1.31
CA MET A 47 -11.73 4.59 -2.36
C MET A 47 -10.31 4.82 -2.86
N SER A 48 -9.86 6.08 -2.94
CA SER A 48 -8.48 6.38 -3.30
C SER A 48 -7.49 5.94 -2.23
N ALA A 49 -7.81 6.10 -0.92
CA ALA A 49 -6.97 5.62 0.15
C ALA A 49 -6.81 4.09 0.08
N GLU A 50 -7.92 3.37 -0.02
CA GLU A 50 -7.91 1.91 0.02
C GLU A 50 -7.39 1.27 -1.29
N ALA A 51 -7.76 1.81 -2.46
CA ALA A 51 -7.29 1.28 -3.74
C ALA A 51 -5.78 1.52 -3.94
N SER A 52 -5.24 2.64 -3.47
CA SER A 52 -3.80 2.91 -3.52
C SER A 52 -3.01 2.10 -2.50
N ASP A 53 -3.64 1.65 -1.41
CA ASP A 53 -3.06 0.87 -0.34
C ASP A 53 -2.91 -0.61 -0.71
N MET A 54 -4.01 -1.23 -1.10
CA MET A 54 -4.11 -2.68 -1.23
C MET A 54 -3.26 -3.29 -2.35
N SER A 55 -2.90 -2.52 -3.36
CA SER A 55 -2.03 -2.92 -4.47
C SER A 55 -2.42 -4.27 -5.12
N SER A 56 -1.57 -4.77 -6.01
CA SER A 56 -1.66 -6.14 -6.52
C SER A 56 -1.53 -7.22 -5.43
N TRP A 57 -1.06 -6.85 -4.23
CA TRP A 57 -0.99 -7.72 -3.07
C TRP A 57 -2.36 -8.31 -2.69
N LEU A 58 -3.43 -7.52 -2.77
CA LEU A 58 -4.81 -7.96 -2.49
C LEU A 58 -5.28 -9.08 -3.42
N LEU A 59 -4.92 -9.03 -4.71
CA LEU A 59 -5.39 -9.99 -5.71
C LEU A 59 -4.42 -11.17 -5.90
N MET A 60 -3.17 -11.03 -5.50
CA MET A 60 -2.12 -12.02 -5.73
C MET A 60 -1.50 -12.52 -4.41
N GLY A 61 -0.99 -11.62 -3.58
CA GLY A 61 -0.25 -11.97 -2.37
C GLY A 61 -1.13 -12.66 -1.32
N LEU A 62 -2.21 -12.02 -0.90
CA LEU A 62 -3.09 -12.54 0.14
C LEU A 62 -3.84 -13.83 -0.25
N PRO A 63 -4.46 -13.92 -1.46
CA PRO A 63 -5.05 -15.18 -1.92
C PRO A 63 -4.02 -16.30 -2.07
N GLY A 64 -2.81 -15.97 -2.53
CA GLY A 64 -1.71 -16.93 -2.65
C GLY A 64 -1.27 -17.49 -1.30
N LEU A 65 -1.14 -16.64 -0.29
CA LEU A 65 -0.82 -17.05 1.07
C LEU A 65 -1.91 -17.97 1.63
N ALA A 66 -3.19 -17.58 1.49
CA ALA A 66 -4.33 -18.38 1.95
C ALA A 66 -4.44 -19.72 1.21
N TYR A 67 -4.13 -19.76 -0.09
CA TYR A 67 -4.08 -20.97 -0.89
C TYR A 67 -3.03 -21.95 -0.37
N ALA A 68 -1.84 -21.45 -0.05
CA ALA A 68 -0.71 -22.30 0.35
C ALA A 68 -0.78 -22.75 1.81
N THR A 69 -1.20 -21.87 2.72
CA THR A 69 -1.04 -22.09 4.18
C THR A 69 -2.37 -22.16 4.95
N GLY A 70 -3.48 -21.89 4.29
CA GLY A 70 -4.80 -21.85 4.92
C GLY A 70 -5.05 -20.54 5.68
N PHE A 71 -5.91 -20.62 6.72
CA PHE A 71 -6.41 -19.46 7.44
C PHE A 71 -5.35 -18.75 8.27
N SER A 72 -4.56 -19.48 9.04
CA SER A 72 -3.82 -18.88 10.15
C SER A 72 -2.94 -17.70 9.75
N GLN A 73 -2.06 -17.85 8.74
CA GLN A 73 -1.19 -16.74 8.32
C GLN A 73 -1.96 -15.63 7.60
N ALA A 74 -2.79 -15.99 6.63
CA ALA A 74 -3.55 -15.02 5.84
C ALA A 74 -4.62 -14.29 6.69
N GLY A 75 -5.32 -15.02 7.57
CA GLY A 75 -6.38 -14.50 8.43
C GLY A 75 -5.86 -13.51 9.46
N TRP A 76 -4.78 -13.82 10.19
CA TRP A 76 -4.22 -12.89 11.17
C TRP A 76 -3.68 -11.62 10.52
N THR A 77 -3.09 -11.72 9.32
CA THR A 77 -2.67 -10.55 8.53
C THR A 77 -3.87 -9.70 8.13
N ALA A 78 -4.93 -10.31 7.61
CA ALA A 78 -6.17 -9.61 7.25
C ALA A 78 -6.82 -8.93 8.47
N ILE A 79 -6.89 -9.61 9.62
CA ILE A 79 -7.41 -9.04 10.87
C ILE A 79 -6.58 -7.84 11.31
N GLY A 80 -5.24 -7.95 11.28
CA GLY A 80 -4.34 -6.86 11.61
C GLY A 80 -4.58 -5.64 10.73
N LEU A 81 -4.69 -5.84 9.42
CA LEU A 81 -4.97 -4.76 8.46
C LEU A 81 -6.35 -4.12 8.68
N ILE A 82 -7.41 -4.90 8.90
CA ILE A 82 -8.75 -4.37 9.21
C ILE A 82 -8.72 -3.47 10.46
N LEU A 83 -8.08 -3.95 11.53
CA LEU A 83 -7.98 -3.19 12.78
C LEU A 83 -7.14 -1.93 12.61
N GLY A 84 -6.00 -2.02 11.90
CA GLY A 84 -5.13 -0.89 11.62
C GLY A 84 -5.82 0.18 10.79
N THR A 85 -6.50 -0.20 9.70
CA THR A 85 -7.30 0.72 8.89
C THR A 85 -8.35 1.44 9.74
N TYR A 86 -9.13 0.70 10.53
CA TYR A 86 -10.16 1.30 11.38
C TYR A 86 -9.56 2.32 12.35
N LEU A 87 -8.49 1.97 13.04
CA LEU A 87 -7.84 2.85 14.00
C LEU A 87 -7.24 4.09 13.31
N ASN A 88 -6.58 3.91 12.17
CA ASN A 88 -6.02 5.02 11.41
C ASN A 88 -7.09 6.04 10.98
N TRP A 89 -8.19 5.57 10.39
CA TRP A 89 -9.34 6.42 10.06
C TRP A 89 -9.99 7.08 11.27
N LYS A 90 -10.09 6.36 12.40
CA LYS A 90 -10.78 6.83 13.60
C LYS A 90 -10.01 7.89 14.35
N ILE A 91 -8.70 7.69 14.55
CA ILE A 91 -7.90 8.55 15.43
C ILE A 91 -7.00 9.52 14.67
N VAL A 92 -6.43 9.11 13.51
CA VAL A 92 -5.45 9.93 12.78
C VAL A 92 -6.12 10.89 11.80
N ALA A 93 -7.05 10.40 10.97
CA ALA A 93 -7.47 11.09 9.77
C ALA A 93 -8.03 12.50 10.03
N LYS A 94 -8.98 12.67 10.96
CA LYS A 94 -9.60 13.96 11.26
C LYS A 94 -8.59 14.95 11.82
N ARG A 95 -7.77 14.49 12.78
CA ARG A 95 -6.79 15.32 13.45
C ARG A 95 -5.64 15.71 12.52
N LEU A 96 -5.14 14.79 11.70
CA LEU A 96 -4.12 15.09 10.70
C LEU A 96 -4.61 16.12 9.69
N ARG A 97 -5.84 15.95 9.19
CA ARG A 97 -6.44 16.89 8.24
C ARG A 97 -6.44 18.32 8.77
N HIS A 98 -6.88 18.52 9.99
CA HIS A 98 -6.92 19.83 10.62
C HIS A 98 -5.52 20.33 10.97
N TYR A 99 -4.69 19.48 11.57
CA TYR A 99 -3.35 19.91 11.99
C TYR A 99 -2.46 20.32 10.81
N THR A 100 -2.64 19.74 9.65
CA THR A 100 -1.89 20.17 8.45
C THR A 100 -2.24 21.59 7.99
N GLU A 101 -3.45 22.07 8.28
CA GLU A 101 -3.83 23.47 8.05
C GLU A 101 -3.19 24.39 9.10
N VAL A 102 -3.30 24.04 10.38
CA VAL A 102 -2.68 24.80 11.49
C VAL A 102 -1.15 24.87 11.32
N ALA A 103 -0.52 23.78 10.87
CA ALA A 103 0.92 23.72 10.62
C ALA A 103 1.30 24.28 9.24
N ASP A 104 1.06 25.57 9.02
CA ASP A 104 1.42 26.35 7.82
C ASP A 104 0.91 25.73 6.50
N ASN A 105 -0.31 25.18 6.51
CA ASN A 105 -0.96 24.55 5.34
C ASN A 105 -0.05 23.53 4.65
N ALA A 106 0.53 22.61 5.41
CA ALA A 106 1.43 21.58 4.89
C ALA A 106 0.79 20.72 3.80
N ILE A 107 1.43 20.61 2.64
CA ILE A 107 0.90 19.88 1.48
C ILE A 107 1.52 18.51 1.27
N THR A 108 2.62 18.20 1.95
CA THR A 108 3.26 16.89 1.97
C THR A 108 3.42 16.38 3.40
N VAL A 109 3.57 15.07 3.58
CA VAL A 109 3.84 14.49 4.91
C VAL A 109 5.17 14.99 5.49
N PRO A 110 6.28 15.09 4.75
CA PRO A 110 7.51 15.73 5.24
C PRO A 110 7.33 17.20 5.63
N ASP A 111 6.52 17.98 4.87
CA ASP A 111 6.21 19.36 5.26
C ASP A 111 5.48 19.42 6.59
N PHE A 112 4.49 18.54 6.79
CA PHE A 112 3.76 18.47 8.05
C PHE A 112 4.71 18.25 9.24
N PHE A 113 5.62 17.27 9.16
CA PHE A 113 6.57 17.04 10.22
C PHE A 113 7.55 18.22 10.41
N SER A 114 8.06 18.77 9.31
CA SER A 114 8.94 19.93 9.36
C SER A 114 8.28 21.13 10.04
N ASN A 115 7.06 21.45 9.66
CA ASN A 115 6.32 22.59 10.20
C ASN A 115 5.89 22.36 11.66
N ARG A 116 5.39 21.14 11.97
CA ARG A 116 5.00 20.74 13.33
C ARG A 116 6.14 20.84 14.34
N PHE A 117 7.37 20.51 13.94
CA PHE A 117 8.54 20.51 14.79
C PHE A 117 9.45 21.72 14.58
N LYS A 118 9.03 22.72 13.80
CA LYS A 118 9.79 23.94 13.47
C LYS A 118 11.21 23.59 13.01
N ASP A 119 11.32 22.71 12.01
CA ASP A 119 12.58 22.22 11.45
C ASP A 119 13.16 23.24 10.44
N ASP A 120 13.71 24.33 10.94
CA ASP A 120 14.27 25.42 10.12
C ASP A 120 15.43 24.95 9.23
N LYS A 121 16.14 23.92 9.65
CA LYS A 121 17.27 23.34 8.89
C LYS A 121 16.83 22.27 7.87
N LYS A 122 15.55 21.95 7.84
CA LYS A 122 14.96 20.93 6.94
C LYS A 122 15.60 19.53 7.07
N ILE A 123 16.16 19.20 8.24
CA ILE A 123 16.80 17.91 8.51
C ILE A 123 15.76 16.79 8.53
N LEU A 124 14.70 16.95 9.33
CA LEU A 124 13.62 15.95 9.45
C LEU A 124 12.89 15.79 8.12
N SER A 125 12.59 16.89 7.43
CA SER A 125 12.00 16.90 6.10
C SER A 125 12.84 16.11 5.09
N SER A 126 14.16 16.31 5.11
CA SER A 126 15.09 15.60 4.20
C SER A 126 15.19 14.11 4.51
N ILE A 127 15.28 13.73 5.79
CA ILE A 127 15.28 12.33 6.21
C ILE A 127 13.96 11.67 5.78
N SER A 128 12.83 12.33 6.01
CA SER A 128 11.51 11.86 5.59
C SER A 128 11.45 11.61 4.08
N ALA A 129 11.94 12.56 3.28
CA ALA A 129 11.97 12.44 1.82
C ALA A 129 12.85 11.28 1.34
N ILE A 130 14.01 11.08 1.96
CA ILE A 130 14.92 9.96 1.63
C ILE A 130 14.27 8.61 1.99
N MET A 131 13.65 8.49 3.16
CA MET A 131 12.94 7.28 3.58
C MET A 131 11.78 6.95 2.62
N ILE A 132 11.00 7.98 2.23
CA ILE A 132 9.91 7.83 1.24
C ILE A 132 10.47 7.32 -0.08
N LEU A 133 11.57 7.89 -0.56
CA LEU A 133 12.20 7.48 -1.80
C LEU A 133 12.64 6.02 -1.77
N ILE A 134 13.31 5.60 -0.71
CA ILE A 134 13.82 4.23 -0.55
C ILE A 134 12.64 3.24 -0.55
N PHE A 135 11.68 3.43 0.35
CA PHE A 135 10.61 2.44 0.54
C PHE A 135 9.61 2.41 -0.60
N PHE A 136 9.26 3.56 -1.20
CA PHE A 136 8.38 3.55 -2.38
C PHE A 136 9.06 3.00 -3.63
N THR A 137 10.37 3.10 -3.77
CA THR A 137 11.09 2.44 -4.87
C THR A 137 10.93 0.92 -4.80
N VAL A 138 11.10 0.34 -3.59
CA VAL A 138 10.89 -1.10 -3.36
C VAL A 138 9.43 -1.49 -3.55
N TYR A 139 8.50 -0.69 -3.04
CA TYR A 139 7.07 -0.99 -3.16
C TYR A 139 6.60 -0.92 -4.62
N THR A 140 6.99 0.11 -5.37
CA THR A 140 6.66 0.24 -6.80
C THR A 140 7.20 -0.94 -7.62
N ALA A 141 8.36 -1.48 -7.27
CA ALA A 141 8.92 -2.68 -7.89
C ALA A 141 7.97 -3.89 -7.77
N SER A 142 7.24 -4.03 -6.65
CA SER A 142 6.25 -5.11 -6.48
C SER A 142 5.11 -5.03 -7.50
N GLY A 143 4.66 -3.82 -7.83
CA GLY A 143 3.66 -3.58 -8.87
C GLY A 143 4.17 -3.96 -10.26
N PHE A 144 5.41 -3.61 -10.58
CA PHE A 144 6.03 -4.01 -11.85
C PHE A 144 6.17 -5.53 -11.95
N ALA A 145 6.60 -6.19 -10.88
CA ALA A 145 6.67 -7.66 -10.80
C ALA A 145 5.30 -8.31 -11.01
N ALA A 146 4.24 -7.76 -10.40
CA ALA A 146 2.88 -8.24 -10.59
C ALA A 146 2.41 -8.15 -12.05
N CYS A 147 2.72 -7.04 -12.74
CA CYS A 147 2.43 -6.90 -14.17
C CYS A 147 3.19 -7.92 -15.01
N GLY A 148 4.49 -8.11 -14.76
CA GLY A 148 5.30 -9.12 -15.45
C GLY A 148 4.71 -10.52 -15.28
N THR A 149 4.35 -10.89 -14.06
CA THR A 149 3.70 -12.17 -13.72
C THR A 149 2.35 -12.32 -14.42
N LEU A 150 1.53 -11.27 -14.44
CA LEU A 150 0.23 -11.29 -15.09
C LEU A 150 0.33 -11.61 -16.58
N PHE A 151 1.14 -10.84 -17.32
CA PHE A 151 1.26 -11.04 -18.77
C PHE A 151 1.98 -12.34 -19.14
N ASN A 152 2.96 -12.76 -18.36
CA ASN A 152 3.60 -14.06 -18.51
C ASN A 152 2.59 -15.19 -18.29
N SER A 153 1.85 -15.19 -17.19
CA SER A 153 0.87 -16.24 -16.88
C SER A 153 -0.29 -16.31 -17.86
N VAL A 154 -0.81 -15.15 -18.32
CA VAL A 154 -1.97 -15.10 -19.21
C VAL A 154 -1.59 -15.38 -20.66
N PHE A 155 -0.52 -14.79 -21.17
CA PHE A 155 -0.19 -14.79 -22.59
C PHE A 155 1.07 -15.60 -22.94
N GLY A 156 1.83 -16.06 -21.95
CA GLY A 156 3.12 -16.71 -22.14
C GLY A 156 4.20 -15.76 -22.65
N LEU A 157 4.02 -14.43 -22.42
CA LEU A 157 4.99 -13.42 -22.83
C LEU A 157 6.20 -13.44 -21.90
N ASN A 158 7.35 -12.98 -22.42
CA ASN A 158 8.53 -12.83 -21.58
C ASN A 158 8.26 -11.88 -20.42
N TYR A 159 8.57 -12.33 -19.20
CA TYR A 159 8.30 -11.59 -17.95
C TYR A 159 8.92 -10.20 -17.97
N GLN A 160 10.24 -10.09 -18.24
CA GLN A 160 10.97 -8.82 -18.16
C GLN A 160 10.46 -7.82 -19.20
N LYS A 161 10.19 -8.26 -20.43
CA LYS A 161 9.67 -7.37 -21.49
C LYS A 161 8.28 -6.85 -21.13
N SER A 162 7.41 -7.71 -20.62
CA SER A 162 6.05 -7.32 -20.19
C SER A 162 6.09 -6.36 -19.01
N MET A 163 6.93 -6.64 -18.03
CA MET A 163 7.16 -5.77 -16.87
C MET A 163 7.63 -4.37 -17.28
N ILE A 164 8.63 -4.28 -18.17
CA ILE A 164 9.17 -3.00 -18.66
C ILE A 164 8.10 -2.21 -19.41
N VAL A 165 7.33 -2.86 -20.29
CA VAL A 165 6.26 -2.19 -21.04
C VAL A 165 5.21 -1.62 -20.09
N CYS A 166 4.78 -2.40 -19.08
CA CYS A 166 3.83 -1.93 -18.08
C CYS A 166 4.40 -0.77 -17.24
N ALA A 167 5.66 -0.86 -16.83
CA ALA A 167 6.31 0.22 -16.09
C ALA A 167 6.35 1.53 -16.90
N ILE A 168 6.66 1.46 -18.20
CA ILE A 168 6.63 2.63 -19.09
C ILE A 168 5.21 3.25 -19.14
N VAL A 169 4.18 2.43 -19.29
CA VAL A 169 2.79 2.92 -19.33
C VAL A 169 2.40 3.58 -18.01
N ILE A 170 2.74 2.98 -16.87
CA ILE A 170 2.48 3.55 -15.54
C ILE A 170 3.18 4.90 -15.38
N VAL A 171 4.46 5.00 -15.74
CA VAL A 171 5.23 6.26 -15.66
C VAL A 171 4.63 7.34 -16.54
N LEU A 172 4.26 7.01 -17.78
CA LEU A 172 3.64 7.97 -18.70
C LEU A 172 2.33 8.50 -18.14
N TYR A 173 1.46 7.61 -17.68
CA TYR A 173 0.17 7.95 -17.09
C TYR A 173 0.33 8.83 -15.83
N THR A 174 1.16 8.40 -14.88
CA THR A 174 1.42 9.12 -13.62
C THR A 174 1.96 10.54 -13.87
N SER A 175 2.87 10.66 -14.83
CA SER A 175 3.49 11.96 -15.16
C SER A 175 2.51 12.99 -15.76
N MET A 176 1.36 12.53 -16.26
CA MET A 176 0.37 13.40 -16.91
C MET A 176 -0.69 13.97 -15.96
N GLY A 177 -1.17 13.13 -15.03
CA GLY A 177 -2.45 13.39 -14.37
C GLY A 177 -2.40 14.11 -13.02
N GLY A 178 -1.34 13.97 -12.23
CA GLY A 178 -1.25 14.48 -10.86
C GLY A 178 -2.22 13.82 -9.88
N PHE A 179 -2.28 14.34 -8.65
CA PHE A 179 -3.03 13.75 -7.54
C PHE A 179 -4.54 13.64 -7.76
N LEU A 180 -5.15 14.65 -8.40
CA LEU A 180 -6.58 14.66 -8.63
C LEU A 180 -7.00 13.62 -9.67
N ALA A 181 -6.17 13.43 -10.72
CA ALA A 181 -6.38 12.36 -11.69
C ALA A 181 -6.23 10.98 -11.02
N ALA A 182 -5.13 10.75 -10.30
CA ALA A 182 -4.88 9.52 -9.57
C ALA A 182 -6.05 9.19 -8.63
N SER A 183 -6.44 10.13 -7.77
CA SER A 183 -7.54 9.90 -6.81
C SER A 183 -8.89 9.63 -7.47
N THR A 184 -9.16 10.19 -8.64
CA THR A 184 -10.40 9.93 -9.37
C THR A 184 -10.37 8.57 -10.06
N THR A 185 -9.23 8.20 -10.66
CA THR A 185 -9.07 6.86 -11.24
C THR A 185 -9.06 5.78 -10.18
N ASP A 186 -8.51 6.04 -9.00
CA ASP A 186 -8.52 5.11 -7.85
C ASP A 186 -9.94 4.69 -7.45
N LEU A 187 -10.92 5.61 -7.51
CA LEU A 187 -12.32 5.25 -7.28
C LEU A 187 -12.81 4.18 -8.27
N ILE A 188 -12.53 4.35 -9.56
CA ILE A 188 -12.92 3.40 -10.61
C ILE A 188 -12.14 2.10 -10.45
N GLN A 189 -10.86 2.19 -10.17
CA GLN A 189 -9.95 1.06 -9.97
C GLN A 189 -10.34 0.23 -8.75
N GLY A 190 -10.67 0.88 -7.62
CA GLY A 190 -11.15 0.20 -6.42
C GLY A 190 -12.48 -0.53 -6.64
N LEU A 191 -13.41 0.06 -7.41
CA LEU A 191 -14.65 -0.62 -7.80
C LEU A 191 -14.37 -1.82 -8.72
N LEU A 192 -13.46 -1.69 -9.67
CA LEU A 192 -13.07 -2.78 -10.56
C LEU A 192 -12.39 -3.92 -9.78
N MET A 193 -11.52 -3.59 -8.81
CA MET A 193 -10.89 -4.59 -7.93
C MET A 193 -11.95 -5.36 -7.15
N SER A 194 -12.90 -4.66 -6.53
CA SER A 194 -14.00 -5.28 -5.78
C SER A 194 -14.84 -6.21 -6.65
N PHE A 195 -15.22 -5.74 -7.82
CA PHE A 195 -15.95 -6.55 -8.80
C PHE A 195 -15.15 -7.80 -9.16
N ALA A 196 -13.86 -7.66 -9.47
CA ALA A 196 -13.00 -8.75 -9.89
C ALA A 196 -12.91 -9.85 -8.81
N ILE A 197 -12.61 -9.49 -7.56
CA ILE A 197 -12.47 -10.50 -6.49
C ILE A 197 -13.79 -11.19 -6.16
N VAL A 198 -14.90 -10.44 -6.10
CA VAL A 198 -16.22 -11.00 -5.79
C VAL A 198 -16.68 -11.99 -6.88
N ILE A 199 -16.53 -11.63 -8.16
CA ILE A 199 -16.94 -12.50 -9.26
C ILE A 199 -16.07 -13.77 -9.32
N VAL A 200 -14.75 -13.66 -9.13
CA VAL A 200 -13.87 -14.85 -9.10
C VAL A 200 -14.25 -15.78 -7.95
N LEU A 201 -14.55 -15.24 -6.77
CA LEU A 201 -15.00 -16.05 -5.63
C LEU A 201 -16.33 -16.77 -5.96
N ILE A 202 -17.33 -16.03 -6.42
CA ILE A 202 -18.65 -16.62 -6.75
C ILE A 202 -18.51 -17.74 -7.78
N VAL A 203 -17.85 -17.46 -8.91
CA VAL A 203 -17.65 -18.45 -9.97
C VAL A 203 -16.80 -19.62 -9.49
N GLY A 204 -15.77 -19.34 -8.69
CA GLY A 204 -14.94 -20.38 -8.09
C GLY A 204 -15.74 -21.30 -7.17
N VAL A 205 -16.51 -20.77 -6.24
CA VAL A 205 -17.35 -21.56 -5.31
C VAL A 205 -18.38 -22.40 -6.05
N VAL A 206 -19.04 -21.83 -7.07
CA VAL A 206 -20.00 -22.59 -7.91
C VAL A 206 -19.32 -23.76 -8.61
N ASN A 207 -18.13 -23.54 -9.18
CA ASN A 207 -17.38 -24.61 -9.86
C ASN A 207 -16.78 -25.64 -8.90
N ALA A 208 -16.53 -25.25 -7.64
CA ALA A 208 -16.12 -26.19 -6.58
C ALA A 208 -17.29 -27.07 -6.07
N GLY A 209 -18.52 -26.86 -6.58
CA GLY A 209 -19.70 -27.58 -6.12
C GLY A 209 -20.34 -26.97 -4.86
N GLY A 210 -20.06 -25.70 -4.56
CA GLY A 210 -20.67 -24.96 -3.46
C GLY A 210 -19.74 -24.77 -2.25
N VAL A 211 -20.19 -23.92 -1.32
CA VAL A 211 -19.43 -23.58 -0.10
C VAL A 211 -19.12 -24.81 0.76
N ALA A 212 -20.07 -25.76 0.86
CA ALA A 212 -19.88 -26.97 1.66
C ALA A 212 -18.69 -27.81 1.17
N ASN A 213 -18.48 -27.92 -0.16
CA ASN A 213 -17.35 -28.64 -0.71
C ASN A 213 -16.03 -27.93 -0.49
N VAL A 214 -15.99 -26.59 -0.57
CA VAL A 214 -14.78 -25.80 -0.24
C VAL A 214 -14.41 -26.01 1.21
N ILE A 215 -15.39 -25.99 2.12
CA ILE A 215 -15.15 -26.23 3.55
C ILE A 215 -14.68 -27.68 3.79
N ALA A 216 -15.36 -28.66 3.22
CA ALA A 216 -14.99 -30.07 3.36
C ALA A 216 -13.56 -30.35 2.85
N HIS A 217 -13.17 -29.74 1.72
CA HIS A 217 -11.82 -29.85 1.19
C HIS A 217 -10.79 -29.27 2.16
N GLY A 218 -11.01 -28.03 2.64
CA GLY A 218 -10.09 -27.39 3.59
C GLY A 218 -10.00 -28.14 4.94
N GLN A 219 -11.10 -28.74 5.42
CA GLN A 219 -11.10 -29.60 6.64
C GLN A 219 -10.30 -30.89 6.44
N ALA A 220 -10.19 -31.39 5.22
CA ALA A 220 -9.38 -32.57 4.90
C ALA A 220 -7.87 -32.28 4.89
N ILE A 221 -7.47 -31.00 4.81
CA ILE A 221 -6.08 -30.57 4.84
C ILE A 221 -5.69 -30.22 6.28
N GLU A 222 -4.68 -30.90 6.80
CA GLU A 222 -4.24 -30.70 8.17
C GLU A 222 -3.76 -29.28 8.44
N GLY A 223 -4.33 -28.61 9.45
CA GLY A 223 -3.98 -27.24 9.84
C GLY A 223 -4.57 -26.11 8.95
N PHE A 224 -5.31 -26.43 7.87
CA PHE A 224 -5.72 -25.43 6.88
C PHE A 224 -6.70 -24.38 7.42
N PHE A 225 -7.66 -24.76 8.25
CA PHE A 225 -8.61 -23.84 8.91
C PHE A 225 -8.33 -23.63 10.40
N ASP A 226 -7.22 -24.13 10.89
CA ASP A 226 -6.82 -23.89 12.28
C ASP A 226 -6.35 -22.44 12.45
N VAL A 227 -6.70 -21.82 13.56
CA VAL A 227 -6.32 -20.44 13.87
C VAL A 227 -4.92 -20.33 14.47
N MET A 228 -4.40 -21.45 15.03
CA MET A 228 -3.11 -21.54 15.73
C MET A 228 -2.10 -22.42 14.99
N LYS A 229 -2.52 -23.08 13.92
CA LYS A 229 -1.67 -23.90 13.06
C LYS A 229 -1.86 -23.46 11.62
N TYR A 230 -0.85 -23.66 10.81
CA TYR A 230 -0.95 -23.47 9.36
C TYR A 230 -0.57 -24.76 8.64
N HIS A 231 -1.09 -24.95 7.46
CA HIS A 231 -0.64 -26.02 6.56
C HIS A 231 0.72 -25.66 5.98
N ASP A 232 1.69 -26.55 6.14
CA ASP A 232 3.01 -26.40 5.52
C ASP A 232 3.05 -27.17 4.20
N PRO A 233 3.09 -26.47 3.05
CA PRO A 233 3.12 -27.13 1.75
C PRO A 233 4.36 -27.99 1.51
N ALA A 234 5.45 -27.76 2.26
CA ALA A 234 6.69 -28.51 2.09
C ALA A 234 6.62 -29.89 2.75
N THR A 235 5.95 -29.99 3.89
CA THR A 235 5.81 -31.25 4.66
C THR A 235 4.45 -31.91 4.46
N GLY A 236 3.45 -31.16 3.98
CA GLY A 236 2.07 -31.61 3.86
C GLY A 236 1.31 -31.72 5.19
N GLY A 237 1.91 -31.32 6.30
CA GLY A 237 1.37 -31.40 7.66
C GLY A 237 0.99 -30.08 8.27
N ALA A 238 0.42 -30.12 9.48
CA ALA A 238 0.12 -28.93 10.28
C ALA A 238 1.32 -28.54 11.14
N VAL A 239 1.71 -27.26 11.05
CA VAL A 239 2.76 -26.68 11.88
C VAL A 239 2.15 -25.70 12.87
N SER A 240 2.52 -25.79 14.15
CA SER A 240 2.08 -24.83 15.15
C SER A 240 2.64 -23.45 14.84
N GLN A 241 1.77 -22.46 14.72
CA GLN A 241 2.19 -21.09 14.39
C GLN A 241 2.83 -20.38 15.59
N GLY A 242 2.40 -20.72 16.81
CA GLY A 242 2.84 -20.03 18.02
C GLY A 242 2.38 -18.56 18.06
N VAL A 243 2.85 -17.83 19.07
CA VAL A 243 2.45 -16.44 19.31
C VAL A 243 3.17 -15.47 18.35
N ILE A 244 4.42 -15.74 17.98
CA ILE A 244 5.26 -14.83 17.20
C ILE A 244 4.69 -14.55 15.80
N PRO A 245 4.32 -15.55 14.98
CA PRO A 245 3.68 -15.30 13.69
C PRO A 245 2.31 -14.63 13.80
N ILE A 246 1.52 -14.91 14.85
CA ILE A 246 0.24 -14.23 15.08
C ILE A 246 0.46 -12.74 15.33
N LEU A 247 1.39 -12.40 16.22
CA LEU A 247 1.79 -11.00 16.47
C LEU A 247 2.34 -10.35 15.19
N SER A 248 3.09 -11.10 14.39
CA SER A 248 3.59 -10.63 13.09
C SER A 248 2.44 -10.29 12.13
N GLY A 249 1.43 -11.15 12.01
CA GLY A 249 0.24 -10.89 11.21
C GLY A 249 -0.53 -9.64 11.70
N LEU A 250 -0.77 -9.57 12.99
CA LEU A 250 -1.46 -8.41 13.60
C LEU A 250 -0.67 -7.11 13.45
N ALA A 251 0.66 -7.17 13.49
CA ALA A 251 1.54 -6.01 13.35
C ALA A 251 1.42 -5.31 11.98
N TRP A 252 0.93 -5.99 10.94
CA TRP A 252 0.67 -5.34 9.65
C TRP A 252 -0.23 -4.11 9.80
N GLY A 253 -1.19 -4.13 10.72
CA GLY A 253 -2.05 -2.99 11.00
C GLY A 253 -1.32 -1.74 11.48
N LEU A 254 -0.15 -1.86 12.10
CA LEU A 254 0.64 -0.73 12.55
C LEU A 254 1.21 0.10 11.38
N GLY A 255 1.36 -0.51 10.21
CA GLY A 255 1.84 0.16 9.00
C GLY A 255 0.97 1.33 8.58
N TYR A 256 -0.34 1.24 8.78
CA TYR A 256 -1.29 2.29 8.38
C TYR A 256 -0.97 3.66 8.95
N PHE A 257 -0.46 3.74 10.16
CA PHE A 257 -0.11 5.02 10.79
C PHE A 257 1.06 5.72 10.11
N GLY A 258 1.84 4.98 9.31
CA GLY A 258 3.04 5.49 8.67
C GLY A 258 2.99 5.61 7.15
N MET A 259 1.91 5.19 6.48
CA MET A 259 1.84 5.14 5.02
C MET A 259 1.59 6.52 4.39
N PRO A 260 2.58 7.15 3.73
CA PRO A 260 2.44 8.52 3.25
C PRO A 260 1.32 8.70 2.23
N HIS A 261 1.08 7.72 1.34
CA HIS A 261 0.03 7.82 0.33
C HIS A 261 -1.39 7.75 0.93
N ILE A 262 -1.57 7.08 2.06
CA ILE A 262 -2.83 7.08 2.81
C ILE A 262 -2.98 8.41 3.57
N LEU A 263 -1.94 8.83 4.30
CA LEU A 263 -1.94 10.06 5.09
C LEU A 263 -2.25 11.28 4.22
N VAL A 264 -1.69 11.36 3.01
CA VAL A 264 -1.98 12.45 2.07
C VAL A 264 -3.47 12.49 1.66
N ARG A 265 -4.16 11.34 1.55
CA ARG A 265 -5.60 11.33 1.28
C ARG A 265 -6.40 11.92 2.44
N PHE A 266 -5.99 11.68 3.68
CA PHE A 266 -6.59 12.34 4.84
C PHE A 266 -6.38 13.86 4.80
N MET A 267 -5.17 14.30 4.42
CA MET A 267 -4.85 15.72 4.25
C MET A 267 -5.67 16.38 3.13
N ALA A 268 -6.06 15.64 2.10
CA ALA A 268 -6.72 16.11 0.90
C ALA A 268 -8.26 16.16 0.99
N ILE A 269 -8.87 15.58 2.04
CA ILE A 269 -10.33 15.64 2.20
C ILE A 269 -10.80 17.09 2.37
N ARG A 270 -11.89 17.46 1.69
CA ARG A 270 -12.37 18.85 1.66
C ARG A 270 -12.87 19.34 3.03
N ASP A 271 -13.53 18.48 3.80
CA ASP A 271 -14.08 18.83 5.11
C ASP A 271 -13.72 17.75 6.14
N PRO A 272 -13.05 18.10 7.27
CA PRO A 272 -12.76 17.18 8.34
C PRO A 272 -13.97 16.43 8.90
N GLN A 273 -15.18 17.01 8.82
CA GLN A 273 -16.42 16.34 9.27
C GLN A 273 -16.83 15.17 8.40
N GLU A 274 -16.42 15.15 7.14
CA GLU A 274 -16.68 14.06 6.20
C GLU A 274 -15.80 12.81 6.43
N VAL A 275 -14.76 12.90 7.27
CA VAL A 275 -13.88 11.77 7.63
C VAL A 275 -14.68 10.57 8.16
N LYS A 276 -15.72 10.80 8.98
CA LYS A 276 -16.57 9.71 9.50
C LYS A 276 -17.27 8.95 8.36
N LYS A 277 -17.74 9.66 7.34
CA LYS A 277 -18.38 9.06 6.16
C LYS A 277 -17.36 8.29 5.33
N SER A 278 -16.20 8.87 5.08
CA SER A 278 -15.08 8.20 4.37
C SER A 278 -14.66 6.93 5.09
N ARG A 279 -14.47 6.97 6.42
CA ARG A 279 -14.14 5.80 7.23
C ARG A 279 -15.15 4.66 7.05
N ASN A 280 -16.44 4.95 7.09
CA ASN A 280 -17.47 3.92 6.95
C ASN A 280 -17.42 3.26 5.57
N ILE A 281 -17.21 4.04 4.51
CA ILE A 281 -17.04 3.55 3.13
C ILE A 281 -15.79 2.67 3.05
N ALA A 282 -14.65 3.16 3.53
CA ALA A 282 -13.38 2.44 3.56
C ALA A 282 -13.51 1.11 4.31
N MET A 283 -14.11 1.12 5.50
CA MET A 283 -14.26 -0.09 6.31
C MET A 283 -15.14 -1.17 5.67
N ILE A 284 -16.25 -0.78 5.02
CA ILE A 284 -17.07 -1.74 4.27
C ILE A 284 -16.24 -2.36 3.13
N TRP A 285 -15.52 -1.54 2.41
CA TRP A 285 -14.68 -2.00 1.31
C TRP A 285 -13.57 -2.95 1.79
N VAL A 286 -12.83 -2.58 2.83
CA VAL A 286 -11.72 -3.37 3.41
C VAL A 286 -12.21 -4.71 3.94
N LEU A 287 -13.32 -4.72 4.70
CA LEU A 287 -13.91 -5.96 5.23
C LEU A 287 -14.27 -6.93 4.12
N ILE A 288 -14.94 -6.45 3.06
CA ILE A 288 -15.31 -7.28 1.92
C ILE A 288 -14.05 -7.75 1.18
N SER A 289 -13.16 -6.83 0.83
CA SER A 289 -12.01 -7.13 -0.03
C SER A 289 -11.05 -8.13 0.62
N LEU A 290 -10.66 -7.93 1.88
CA LEU A 290 -9.74 -8.84 2.56
C LEU A 290 -10.37 -10.21 2.83
N SER A 291 -11.64 -10.25 3.27
CA SER A 291 -12.33 -11.52 3.49
C SER A 291 -12.49 -12.32 2.20
N VAL A 292 -12.90 -11.66 1.12
CA VAL A 292 -13.06 -12.30 -0.19
C VAL A 292 -11.72 -12.79 -0.73
N ALA A 293 -10.65 -12.01 -0.58
CA ALA A 293 -9.30 -12.40 -1.01
C ALA A 293 -8.81 -13.69 -0.32
N VAL A 294 -9.02 -13.80 1.00
CA VAL A 294 -8.72 -15.03 1.76
C VAL A 294 -9.57 -16.21 1.27
N CYS A 295 -10.87 -16.00 1.07
CA CYS A 295 -11.79 -17.03 0.57
C CYS A 295 -11.43 -17.50 -0.87
N ILE A 296 -10.87 -16.62 -1.71
CA ILE A 296 -10.35 -17.01 -3.03
C ILE A 296 -9.21 -18.04 -2.87
N GLY A 297 -8.31 -17.85 -1.91
CA GLY A 297 -7.26 -18.82 -1.61
C GLY A 297 -7.84 -20.20 -1.23
N PHE A 298 -8.83 -20.24 -0.34
CA PHE A 298 -9.50 -21.48 0.06
C PHE A 298 -10.22 -22.18 -1.12
N THR A 299 -10.93 -21.39 -1.91
CA THR A 299 -11.62 -21.92 -3.11
C THR A 299 -10.64 -22.40 -4.15
N GLY A 300 -9.52 -21.70 -4.32
CA GLY A 300 -8.43 -22.11 -5.19
C GLY A 300 -7.79 -23.42 -4.76
N ALA A 301 -7.58 -23.65 -3.47
CA ALA A 301 -7.06 -24.90 -2.94
C ALA A 301 -8.03 -26.07 -3.19
N ALA A 302 -9.34 -25.84 -3.10
CA ALA A 302 -10.35 -26.85 -3.40
C ALA A 302 -10.44 -27.21 -4.89
N LEU A 303 -10.26 -26.21 -5.78
CA LEU A 303 -10.39 -26.41 -7.22
C LEU A 303 -9.10 -26.96 -7.86
N TYR A 304 -7.96 -26.55 -7.36
CA TYR A 304 -6.66 -26.77 -7.98
C TYR A 304 -5.61 -27.26 -6.96
N PRO A 305 -5.87 -28.38 -6.27
CA PRO A 305 -4.91 -28.95 -5.36
C PRO A 305 -3.69 -29.47 -6.14
N ASN A 306 -2.51 -29.27 -5.61
CA ASN A 306 -1.25 -29.84 -6.13
C ASN A 306 -0.88 -29.42 -7.57
N VAL A 307 -1.25 -28.22 -8.02
CA VAL A 307 -0.83 -27.70 -9.32
C VAL A 307 0.62 -27.23 -9.23
N ALA A 308 1.52 -27.82 -10.03
CA ALA A 308 2.95 -27.51 -10.01
C ALA A 308 3.28 -26.04 -10.26
N GLU A 309 2.52 -25.37 -11.13
CA GLU A 309 2.68 -23.94 -11.45
C GLU A 309 2.33 -23.02 -10.27
N LEU A 310 1.59 -23.52 -9.27
CA LEU A 310 1.17 -22.81 -8.07
C LEU A 310 2.01 -23.16 -6.84
N ALA A 311 3.05 -23.98 -7.00
CA ALA A 311 3.95 -24.33 -5.92
C ALA A 311 4.93 -23.19 -5.56
N GLY A 312 5.36 -23.12 -4.29
CA GLY A 312 6.26 -22.08 -3.83
C GLY A 312 5.72 -20.67 -4.11
N ASN A 313 6.53 -19.79 -4.63
CA ASN A 313 6.11 -18.42 -5.00
C ASN A 313 5.09 -18.38 -6.18
N GLY A 314 4.81 -19.52 -6.83
CA GLY A 314 3.76 -19.65 -7.83
C GLY A 314 2.35 -19.50 -7.24
N ASN A 315 2.18 -19.69 -5.92
CA ASN A 315 0.90 -19.56 -5.23
C ASN A 315 0.22 -18.19 -5.46
N GLN A 316 1.01 -17.11 -5.59
CA GLN A 316 0.51 -15.77 -5.89
C GLN A 316 -0.21 -15.65 -7.25
N ARG A 317 -0.12 -16.66 -8.11
CA ARG A 317 -0.82 -16.74 -9.40
C ARG A 317 -2.23 -17.34 -9.27
N ILE A 318 -2.67 -17.78 -8.08
CA ILE A 318 -3.95 -18.49 -7.91
C ILE A 318 -5.14 -17.71 -8.47
N PHE A 319 -5.22 -16.40 -8.24
CA PHE A 319 -6.28 -15.55 -8.79
C PHE A 319 -6.27 -15.54 -10.32
N ILE A 320 -5.10 -15.42 -10.94
CA ILE A 320 -4.92 -15.44 -12.40
C ILE A 320 -5.31 -16.82 -12.94
N TYR A 321 -4.84 -17.88 -12.28
CA TYR A 321 -5.09 -19.25 -12.65
C TYR A 321 -6.59 -19.58 -12.61
N MET A 322 -7.28 -19.26 -11.53
CA MET A 322 -8.74 -19.41 -11.43
C MET A 322 -9.45 -18.63 -12.55
N THR A 323 -9.10 -17.37 -12.75
CA THR A 323 -9.74 -16.53 -13.77
C THR A 323 -9.57 -17.09 -15.18
N THR A 324 -8.38 -17.60 -15.52
CA THR A 324 -8.12 -18.11 -16.86
C THR A 324 -8.72 -19.49 -17.13
N HIS A 325 -8.97 -20.29 -16.09
CA HIS A 325 -9.47 -21.68 -16.22
C HIS A 325 -10.99 -21.80 -16.02
N LEU A 326 -11.60 -20.88 -15.25
CA LEU A 326 -13.04 -20.92 -14.98
C LEU A 326 -13.88 -20.21 -16.06
N PHE A 327 -13.33 -19.23 -16.75
CA PHE A 327 -14.05 -18.44 -17.75
C PHE A 327 -13.76 -18.95 -19.16
N LYS A 328 -14.71 -19.70 -19.75
CA LYS A 328 -14.58 -20.33 -21.06
C LYS A 328 -15.63 -19.81 -22.05
N GLY A 329 -15.27 -19.63 -23.31
CA GLY A 329 -16.13 -19.05 -24.35
C GLY A 329 -15.86 -17.56 -24.58
N LEU A 330 -16.40 -16.96 -25.63
CA LEU A 330 -16.06 -15.61 -26.09
C LEU A 330 -16.39 -14.52 -25.03
N ILE A 331 -17.64 -14.52 -24.56
CA ILE A 331 -18.11 -13.53 -23.57
C ILE A 331 -17.42 -13.73 -22.21
N PRO A 332 -17.37 -14.96 -21.65
CA PRO A 332 -16.60 -15.19 -20.42
C PRO A 332 -15.13 -14.86 -20.53
N LEU A 333 -14.46 -15.07 -21.67
CA LEU A 333 -13.07 -14.68 -21.87
C LEU A 333 -12.88 -13.15 -21.88
N PHE A 334 -13.83 -12.39 -22.41
CA PHE A 334 -13.81 -10.94 -22.31
C PHE A 334 -13.98 -10.50 -20.85
N MET A 335 -14.92 -11.12 -20.11
CA MET A 335 -15.08 -10.87 -18.65
C MET A 335 -13.83 -11.24 -17.87
N ALA A 336 -13.15 -12.34 -18.21
CA ALA A 336 -11.84 -12.68 -17.62
C ALA A 336 -10.82 -11.55 -17.84
N GLY A 337 -10.81 -10.92 -19.01
CA GLY A 337 -9.97 -9.76 -19.29
C GLY A 337 -10.31 -8.55 -18.42
N VAL A 338 -11.60 -8.26 -18.20
CA VAL A 338 -12.05 -7.22 -17.28
C VAL A 338 -11.62 -7.53 -15.86
N ILE A 339 -11.78 -8.76 -15.39
CA ILE A 339 -11.36 -9.23 -14.06
C ILE A 339 -9.84 -9.11 -13.90
N LEU A 340 -9.06 -9.55 -14.87
CA LEU A 340 -7.60 -9.47 -14.85
C LEU A 340 -7.09 -8.02 -14.93
N SER A 341 -7.87 -7.12 -15.54
CA SER A 341 -7.62 -5.68 -15.46
C SER A 341 -7.71 -5.15 -14.03
N GLY A 342 -8.35 -5.89 -13.11
CA GLY A 342 -8.29 -5.60 -11.67
C GLY A 342 -6.87 -5.64 -11.10
N ILE A 343 -5.99 -6.53 -11.60
CA ILE A 343 -4.58 -6.55 -11.19
C ILE A 343 -3.85 -5.33 -11.74
N LEU A 344 -4.10 -4.92 -12.99
CA LEU A 344 -3.56 -3.69 -13.55
C LEU A 344 -4.07 -2.47 -12.77
N ALA A 345 -5.37 -2.45 -12.44
CA ALA A 345 -5.98 -1.40 -11.64
C ALA A 345 -5.30 -1.26 -10.27
N ALA A 346 -5.16 -2.37 -9.57
CA ALA A 346 -4.48 -2.43 -8.27
C ALA A 346 -3.00 -1.98 -8.34
N THR A 347 -2.31 -2.38 -9.40
CA THR A 347 -0.92 -1.95 -9.61
C THR A 347 -0.82 -0.47 -9.93
N MET A 348 -1.69 0.03 -10.81
CA MET A 348 -1.63 1.44 -11.27
C MET A 348 -2.02 2.39 -10.15
N SER A 349 -3.12 2.15 -9.42
CA SER A 349 -3.56 3.00 -8.30
C SER A 349 -2.51 3.15 -7.20
N THR A 350 -1.76 2.08 -6.97
CA THR A 350 -0.69 2.09 -5.98
C THR A 350 0.57 2.76 -6.50
N SER A 351 1.04 2.35 -7.69
CA SER A 351 2.29 2.85 -8.25
C SER A 351 2.24 4.34 -8.60
N ASP A 352 1.12 4.84 -9.13
CA ASP A 352 0.97 6.27 -9.45
C ASP A 352 1.00 7.12 -8.17
N SER A 353 0.33 6.67 -7.13
CA SER A 353 0.31 7.33 -5.83
C SER A 353 1.71 7.37 -5.17
N GLN A 354 2.44 6.27 -5.23
CA GLN A 354 3.79 6.16 -4.68
C GLN A 354 4.78 7.04 -5.47
N LEU A 355 4.74 6.96 -6.79
CA LEU A 355 5.61 7.76 -7.67
C LEU A 355 5.33 9.26 -7.53
N LEU A 356 4.05 9.65 -7.43
CA LEU A 356 3.65 11.03 -7.24
C LEU A 356 4.17 11.61 -5.92
N ILE A 357 4.00 10.86 -4.82
CA ILE A 357 4.47 11.32 -3.49
C ILE A 357 5.99 11.33 -3.43
N ALA A 358 6.67 10.29 -3.90
CA ALA A 358 8.12 10.26 -3.92
C ALA A 358 8.70 11.40 -4.75
N SER A 359 8.11 11.71 -5.90
CA SER A 359 8.54 12.82 -6.75
C SER A 359 8.26 14.19 -6.12
N SER A 360 7.15 14.33 -5.37
CA SER A 360 6.85 15.57 -4.61
C SER A 360 7.88 15.80 -3.50
N CYS A 361 8.24 14.74 -2.79
CA CYS A 361 9.24 14.81 -1.72
C CYS A 361 10.63 15.22 -2.27
N VAL A 362 11.03 14.71 -3.42
CA VAL A 362 12.29 15.11 -4.05
C VAL A 362 12.24 16.57 -4.50
N SER A 363 11.21 16.97 -5.25
CA SER A 363 11.14 18.31 -5.82
C SER A 363 10.93 19.40 -4.75
N LYS A 364 10.05 19.19 -3.77
CA LYS A 364 9.76 20.17 -2.73
C LYS A 364 10.69 20.07 -1.53
N ASN A 365 10.80 18.86 -0.96
CA ASN A 365 11.49 18.73 0.32
C ASN A 365 13.01 18.63 0.19
N LEU A 366 13.53 17.98 -0.86
CA LEU A 366 14.98 17.92 -1.07
C LEU A 366 15.48 19.13 -1.87
N PHE A 367 14.95 19.39 -3.08
CA PHE A 367 15.49 20.47 -3.90
C PHE A 367 15.14 21.87 -3.39
N GLN A 368 13.88 22.19 -3.16
CA GLN A 368 13.53 23.51 -2.63
C GLN A 368 13.93 23.67 -1.16
N GLY A 369 13.70 22.63 -0.34
CA GLY A 369 13.97 22.68 1.10
C GLY A 369 15.45 22.80 1.44
N LEU A 370 16.31 21.87 0.96
CA LEU A 370 17.73 21.84 1.26
C LEU A 370 18.51 22.94 0.57
N PHE A 371 18.27 23.16 -0.73
CA PHE A 371 19.04 24.11 -1.52
C PHE A 371 18.52 25.54 -1.38
N LYS A 372 17.43 25.77 -0.59
CA LYS A 372 16.79 27.08 -0.35
C LYS A 372 16.59 27.87 -1.66
N LYS A 373 16.36 27.19 -2.76
CA LYS A 373 16.24 27.75 -4.08
C LYS A 373 14.78 27.81 -4.48
N GLU A 374 14.23 28.99 -4.55
CA GLU A 374 12.92 29.18 -5.15
C GLU A 374 12.96 28.66 -6.59
N MET A 375 12.12 27.65 -6.87
CA MET A 375 11.98 27.10 -8.22
C MET A 375 10.64 27.54 -8.79
N SER A 376 10.63 27.86 -10.08
CA SER A 376 9.36 28.08 -10.79
C SER A 376 8.55 26.78 -10.81
N GLU A 377 7.22 26.89 -10.88
CA GLU A 377 6.31 25.74 -10.95
C GLU A 377 6.71 24.74 -12.05
N GLU A 378 7.12 25.24 -13.22
CA GLU A 378 7.59 24.41 -14.33
C GLU A 378 8.82 23.56 -13.96
N LYS A 379 9.77 24.12 -13.20
CA LYS A 379 10.96 23.41 -12.74
C LYS A 379 10.62 22.37 -11.69
N VAL A 380 9.69 22.67 -10.78
CA VAL A 380 9.18 21.70 -9.80
C VAL A 380 8.56 20.49 -10.51
N LEU A 381 7.71 20.72 -11.50
CA LEU A 381 7.09 19.67 -12.28
C LEU A 381 8.12 18.87 -13.12
N LEU A 382 9.12 19.55 -13.69
CA LEU A 382 10.20 18.87 -14.42
C LEU A 382 11.00 17.95 -13.51
N VAL A 383 11.45 18.43 -12.34
CA VAL A 383 12.16 17.62 -11.35
C VAL A 383 11.30 16.44 -10.90
N SER A 384 10.01 16.64 -10.67
CA SER A 384 9.09 15.56 -10.31
C SER A 384 9.03 14.47 -11.40
N ARG A 385 8.90 14.85 -12.67
CA ARG A 385 8.87 13.89 -13.79
C ARG A 385 10.18 13.12 -13.93
N ILE A 386 11.33 13.80 -13.83
CA ILE A 386 12.65 13.14 -13.85
C ILE A 386 12.76 12.16 -12.69
N THR A 387 12.36 12.55 -11.48
CA THR A 387 12.37 11.69 -10.30
C THR A 387 11.50 10.45 -10.50
N THR A 388 10.30 10.61 -11.04
CA THR A 388 9.40 9.49 -11.38
C THR A 388 10.09 8.48 -12.30
N ILE A 389 10.78 8.96 -13.34
CA ILE A 389 11.53 8.09 -14.27
C ILE A 389 12.68 7.38 -13.56
N VAL A 390 13.44 8.07 -12.73
CA VAL A 390 14.59 7.49 -11.99
C VAL A 390 14.10 6.40 -11.02
N ILE A 391 13.03 6.67 -10.25
CA ILE A 391 12.44 5.68 -9.34
C ILE A 391 11.97 4.45 -10.12
N ALA A 392 11.30 4.66 -11.25
CA ALA A 392 10.82 3.57 -12.09
C ALA A 392 11.96 2.72 -12.66
N LEU A 393 13.07 3.33 -13.10
CA LEU A 393 14.24 2.61 -13.57
C LEU A 393 14.85 1.72 -12.47
N ILE A 394 14.99 2.25 -11.26
CA ILE A 394 15.47 1.48 -10.11
C ILE A 394 14.46 0.38 -9.75
N GLY A 395 13.17 0.68 -9.75
CA GLY A 395 12.10 -0.29 -9.50
C GLY A 395 12.08 -1.43 -10.51
N ILE A 396 12.28 -1.12 -11.81
CA ILE A 396 12.44 -2.13 -12.86
C ILE A 396 13.63 -3.05 -12.55
N PHE A 397 14.77 -2.47 -12.15
CA PHE A 397 15.96 -3.26 -11.81
C PHE A 397 15.72 -4.20 -10.64
N ILE A 398 15.02 -3.74 -9.58
CA ILE A 398 14.65 -4.57 -8.43
C ILE A 398 13.69 -5.70 -8.86
N ALA A 399 12.77 -5.43 -9.77
CA ALA A 399 11.77 -6.37 -10.25
C ALA A 399 12.26 -7.32 -11.36
N MET A 400 13.54 -7.30 -11.75
CA MET A 400 14.08 -8.12 -12.87
C MET A 400 14.03 -9.62 -12.59
N ASP A 401 14.08 -10.04 -11.33
CA ASP A 401 13.95 -11.44 -10.95
C ASP A 401 12.47 -11.87 -10.98
N GLU A 402 12.14 -12.78 -11.90
CA GLU A 402 10.79 -13.32 -12.06
C GLU A 402 10.30 -14.19 -10.87
N ASN A 403 11.22 -14.62 -10.00
CA ASN A 403 10.92 -15.35 -8.78
C ASN A 403 10.67 -14.42 -7.58
N SER A 404 10.77 -13.10 -7.76
CA SER A 404 10.47 -12.14 -6.71
C SER A 404 9.04 -12.29 -6.21
N SER A 405 8.89 -12.40 -4.89
CA SER A 405 7.57 -12.44 -4.26
C SER A 405 6.98 -11.04 -4.17
N VAL A 406 5.82 -10.82 -4.80
CA VAL A 406 5.05 -9.59 -4.63
C VAL A 406 4.76 -9.33 -3.15
N PHE A 407 4.40 -10.39 -2.40
CA PHE A 407 4.15 -10.33 -0.96
C PHE A 407 5.39 -9.82 -0.21
N GLY A 408 6.57 -10.41 -0.47
CA GLY A 408 7.81 -10.05 0.24
C GLY A 408 8.31 -8.63 -0.06
N LEU A 409 8.17 -8.14 -1.31
CA LEU A 409 8.53 -6.76 -1.65
C LEU A 409 7.62 -5.76 -0.93
N VAL A 410 6.31 -6.03 -0.88
CA VAL A 410 5.35 -5.20 -0.14
C VAL A 410 5.64 -5.23 1.35
N GLU A 411 5.86 -6.41 1.93
CA GLU A 411 6.15 -6.60 3.35
C GLU A 411 7.33 -5.75 3.84
N ASN A 412 8.43 -5.75 3.08
CA ASN A 412 9.62 -4.96 3.42
C ASN A 412 9.36 -3.44 3.38
N ALA A 413 8.71 -2.95 2.33
CA ALA A 413 8.39 -1.53 2.20
C ALA A 413 7.38 -1.09 3.26
N TRP A 414 6.37 -1.91 3.53
CA TRP A 414 5.35 -1.68 4.55
C TRP A 414 5.96 -1.55 5.94
N ALA A 415 6.90 -2.45 6.30
CA ALA A 415 7.63 -2.36 7.56
C ALA A 415 8.45 -1.07 7.67
N GLY A 416 9.08 -0.67 6.57
CA GLY A 416 9.87 0.56 6.52
C GLY A 416 9.05 1.80 6.83
N PHE A 417 7.92 1.95 6.17
CA PHE A 417 7.01 3.06 6.43
C PHE A 417 6.38 2.99 7.82
N GLY A 418 5.84 1.84 8.20
CA GLY A 418 5.20 1.67 9.50
C GLY A 418 6.15 1.94 10.65
N GLY A 419 7.41 1.47 10.57
CA GLY A 419 8.42 1.69 11.59
C GLY A 419 8.96 3.12 11.67
N ALA A 420 9.23 3.74 10.51
CA ALA A 420 9.80 5.10 10.46
C ALA A 420 8.76 6.20 10.73
N PHE A 421 7.59 6.10 10.11
CA PHE A 421 6.57 7.17 10.12
C PHE A 421 5.44 6.91 11.12
N GLY A 422 5.07 5.64 11.39
CA GLY A 422 3.93 5.30 12.22
C GLY A 422 4.00 5.88 13.63
N PRO A 423 5.04 5.58 14.42
CA PRO A 423 5.22 6.17 15.73
C PRO A 423 5.28 7.70 15.66
N LEU A 424 6.05 8.23 14.72
CA LEU A 424 6.19 9.69 14.58
C LEU A 424 4.85 10.37 14.30
N THR A 425 4.02 9.82 13.44
CA THR A 425 2.66 10.34 13.18
C THR A 425 1.83 10.36 14.45
N LEU A 426 1.81 9.26 15.21
CA LEU A 426 1.05 9.19 16.45
C LEU A 426 1.57 10.18 17.50
N PHE A 427 2.87 10.23 17.73
CA PHE A 427 3.44 11.16 18.71
C PHE A 427 3.33 12.63 18.28
N ALA A 428 3.45 12.94 16.98
CA ALA A 428 3.23 14.28 16.46
C ALA A 428 1.79 14.77 16.70
N LEU A 429 0.82 13.88 16.55
CA LEU A 429 -0.60 14.19 16.70
C LEU A 429 -1.09 14.17 18.16
N PHE A 430 -0.55 13.30 19.02
CA PHE A 430 -1.16 13.00 20.33
C PHE A 430 -0.29 13.30 21.53
N TRP A 431 1.00 13.62 21.36
CA TRP A 431 1.89 13.92 22.47
C TRP A 431 2.62 15.25 22.32
N LYS A 432 2.14 16.26 23.03
CA LYS A 432 2.65 17.62 22.92
C LYS A 432 4.13 17.79 23.33
N ARG A 433 4.70 16.83 24.08
CA ARG A 433 6.10 16.87 24.53
C ARG A 433 7.09 16.50 23.44
N THR A 434 6.64 15.89 22.32
CA THR A 434 7.49 15.52 21.20
C THR A 434 8.20 16.74 20.61
N ASN A 435 9.51 16.65 20.44
CA ASN A 435 10.34 17.69 19.85
C ASN A 435 11.09 17.19 18.60
N LEU A 436 11.79 18.09 17.92
CA LEU A 436 12.50 17.79 16.66
C LEU A 436 13.54 16.66 16.83
N LYS A 437 14.32 16.69 17.93
CA LYS A 437 15.37 15.67 18.18
C LYS A 437 14.77 14.28 18.40
N GLY A 438 13.65 14.20 19.14
CA GLY A 438 12.90 12.97 19.32
C GLY A 438 12.28 12.45 18.02
N ALA A 439 11.73 13.36 17.21
CA ALA A 439 11.18 13.02 15.90
C ALA A 439 12.23 12.42 14.96
N ILE A 440 13.42 13.02 14.87
CA ILE A 440 14.54 12.53 14.08
C ILE A 440 15.01 11.15 14.58
N ALA A 441 15.19 11.00 15.90
CA ALA A 441 15.65 9.74 16.50
C ALA A 441 14.67 8.59 16.22
N GLY A 442 13.37 8.82 16.36
CA GLY A 442 12.35 7.84 16.09
C GLY A 442 12.29 7.42 14.61
N MET A 443 12.24 8.39 13.70
CA MET A 443 12.19 8.10 12.27
C MET A 443 13.41 7.32 11.80
N LEU A 444 14.61 7.73 12.17
CA LEU A 444 15.84 7.04 11.78
C LEU A 444 15.90 5.63 12.35
N SER A 445 15.61 5.46 13.64
CA SER A 445 15.68 4.12 14.27
C SER A 445 14.65 3.15 13.67
N GLY A 446 13.42 3.61 13.49
CA GLY A 446 12.37 2.79 12.88
C GLY A 446 12.71 2.35 11.47
N GLY A 447 13.18 3.29 10.63
CA GLY A 447 13.58 2.98 9.25
C GLY A 447 14.80 2.05 9.18
N ILE A 448 15.83 2.30 10.00
CA ILE A 448 17.04 1.46 10.04
C ILE A 448 16.71 0.04 10.51
N ILE A 449 15.92 -0.12 11.58
CA ILE A 449 15.53 -1.43 12.08
C ILE A 449 14.74 -2.19 11.02
N ALA A 450 13.79 -1.56 10.35
CA ALA A 450 13.03 -2.21 9.29
C ALA A 450 13.92 -2.73 8.15
N LEU A 451 14.99 -2.03 7.81
CA LEU A 451 15.94 -2.45 6.76
C LEU A 451 16.93 -3.52 7.24
N VAL A 452 17.42 -3.40 8.48
CA VAL A 452 18.53 -4.24 8.97
C VAL A 452 18.03 -5.53 9.62
N TRP A 453 16.88 -5.49 10.32
CA TRP A 453 16.35 -6.63 11.04
C TRP A 453 16.18 -7.91 10.19
N PRO A 454 15.56 -7.86 9.00
CA PRO A 454 15.35 -9.08 8.20
C PRO A 454 16.65 -9.76 7.77
N VAL A 455 17.71 -8.99 7.57
CA VAL A 455 19.01 -9.50 7.09
C VAL A 455 19.99 -9.84 8.20
N THR A 456 19.67 -9.49 9.46
CA THR A 456 20.49 -9.75 10.65
C THR A 456 19.75 -10.60 11.69
N LEU A 457 19.15 -9.95 12.70
CA LEU A 457 18.48 -10.63 13.82
C LEU A 457 17.34 -11.55 13.35
N GLY A 458 16.58 -11.16 12.34
CA GLY A 458 15.49 -11.98 11.80
C GLY A 458 15.94 -13.36 11.32
N LYS A 459 17.19 -13.49 10.84
CA LYS A 459 17.77 -14.78 10.42
C LYS A 459 18.05 -15.75 11.57
N LEU A 460 18.08 -15.27 12.80
CA LEU A 460 18.28 -16.13 13.98
C LEU A 460 17.05 -16.97 14.31
N GLY A 461 15.88 -16.63 13.76
CA GLY A 461 14.61 -17.32 14.03
C GLY A 461 14.13 -17.15 15.48
N GLY A 462 13.21 -18.02 15.91
CA GLY A 462 12.61 -17.94 17.23
C GLY A 462 11.90 -16.60 17.47
N ILE A 463 12.17 -15.94 18.60
CA ILE A 463 11.59 -14.61 18.91
C ILE A 463 12.01 -13.52 17.92
N PHE A 464 13.20 -13.64 17.32
CA PHE A 464 13.71 -12.70 16.34
C PHE A 464 13.09 -12.88 14.94
N GLY A 465 12.40 -14.01 14.69
CA GLY A 465 11.60 -14.23 13.48
C GLY A 465 10.32 -13.40 13.42
N ILE A 466 10.07 -12.55 14.41
CA ILE A 466 8.94 -11.62 14.40
C ILE A 466 9.05 -10.62 13.24
N TYR A 467 7.92 -10.27 12.64
CA TYR A 467 7.87 -9.29 11.56
C TYR A 467 8.53 -7.97 11.98
N CYS A 468 9.51 -7.53 11.21
CA CYS A 468 10.41 -6.42 11.58
C CYS A 468 9.68 -5.09 11.86
N LEU A 469 8.46 -4.92 11.37
CA LEU A 469 7.62 -3.76 11.67
C LEU A 469 7.38 -3.60 13.17
N LEU A 470 7.13 -4.69 13.90
CA LEU A 470 6.82 -4.59 15.33
C LEU A 470 8.01 -4.09 16.17
N PRO A 471 9.21 -4.68 16.10
CA PRO A 471 10.37 -4.13 16.81
C PRO A 471 10.75 -2.73 16.30
N ALA A 472 10.65 -2.44 15.01
CA ALA A 472 10.89 -1.11 14.46
C ALA A 472 9.94 -0.06 15.07
N PHE A 473 8.65 -0.37 15.16
CA PHE A 473 7.63 0.50 15.73
C PHE A 473 7.87 0.76 17.23
N ILE A 474 8.18 -0.29 17.99
CA ILE A 474 8.44 -0.21 19.44
C ILE A 474 9.68 0.63 19.71
N VAL A 475 10.81 0.33 19.06
CA VAL A 475 12.08 1.05 19.30
C VAL A 475 11.96 2.52 18.86
N SER A 476 11.33 2.77 17.71
CA SER A 476 11.03 4.14 17.28
C SER A 476 10.21 4.91 18.35
N SER A 477 9.15 4.29 18.87
CA SER A 477 8.32 4.88 19.94
C SER A 477 9.14 5.20 21.20
N ILE A 478 9.95 4.24 21.65
CA ILE A 478 10.81 4.40 22.83
C ILE A 478 11.79 5.56 22.62
N LEU A 479 12.45 5.63 21.46
CA LEU A 479 13.42 6.68 21.18
C LEU A 479 12.77 8.06 21.01
N ILE A 480 11.56 8.15 20.45
CA ILE A 480 10.80 9.40 20.46
C ILE A 480 10.59 9.89 21.89
N ILE A 481 10.13 8.99 22.78
CA ILE A 481 9.86 9.34 24.18
C ILE A 481 11.14 9.75 24.90
N VAL A 482 12.14 8.88 24.90
CA VAL A 482 13.39 9.09 25.66
C VAL A 482 14.11 10.34 25.19
N VAL A 483 14.35 10.49 23.89
CA VAL A 483 15.07 11.65 23.34
C VAL A 483 14.28 12.94 23.56
N SER A 484 12.94 12.90 23.36
CA SER A 484 12.13 14.10 23.65
C SER A 484 12.20 14.51 25.13
N LEU A 485 12.18 13.57 26.07
CA LEU A 485 12.26 13.88 27.50
C LEU A 485 13.64 14.37 27.93
N CYS A 486 14.71 13.81 27.34
CA CYS A 486 16.10 14.15 27.66
C CYS A 486 16.62 15.43 26.95
N THR A 487 15.84 16.03 26.06
CA THR A 487 16.23 17.20 25.29
C THR A 487 15.30 18.40 25.56
N GLU A 488 15.56 19.54 24.93
CA GLU A 488 14.81 20.77 25.07
C GLU A 488 13.29 20.56 24.94
N LYS A 489 12.52 21.31 25.72
CA LYS A 489 11.05 21.29 25.59
C LYS A 489 10.65 21.93 24.26
N PRO A 490 9.50 21.51 23.68
CA PRO A 490 8.90 22.22 22.53
C PRO A 490 8.71 23.71 22.88
N SER A 491 8.85 24.56 21.85
CA SER A 491 8.58 26.01 22.01
C SER A 491 7.09 26.26 22.30
N ASP A 492 6.80 27.43 22.86
CA ASP A 492 5.42 27.82 23.17
C ASP A 492 4.54 27.81 21.91
N VAL A 493 5.06 28.29 20.77
CA VAL A 493 4.37 28.22 19.47
C VAL A 493 4.00 26.79 19.08
N MET A 494 4.91 25.83 19.26
CA MET A 494 4.62 24.41 18.96
C MET A 494 3.54 23.84 19.89
N VAL A 495 3.47 24.32 21.13
CA VAL A 495 2.44 23.89 22.08
C VAL A 495 1.09 24.53 21.74
N GLU A 496 1.05 25.81 21.40
CA GLU A 496 -0.15 26.52 20.99
C GLU A 496 -0.78 25.88 19.73
N GLU A 497 0.00 25.65 18.68
CA GLU A 497 -0.47 24.96 17.48
C GLU A 497 -0.99 23.54 17.76
N PHE A 498 -0.35 22.83 18.71
CA PHE A 498 -0.80 21.51 19.12
C PHE A 498 -2.16 21.56 19.84
N GLU A 499 -2.38 22.51 20.74
CA GLU A 499 -3.66 22.66 21.44
C GLU A 499 -4.76 23.17 20.48
N GLU A 500 -4.43 24.08 19.56
CA GLU A 500 -5.35 24.49 18.49
C GLU A 500 -5.79 23.29 17.64
N ALA A 501 -4.83 22.47 17.17
CA ALA A 501 -5.13 21.28 16.37
C ALA A 501 -5.94 20.23 17.15
N LYS A 502 -5.88 20.23 18.49
CA LYS A 502 -6.66 19.35 19.35
C LYS A 502 -8.13 19.74 19.43
N SER A 503 -8.44 21.02 19.34
CA SER A 503 -9.79 21.56 19.54
C SER A 503 -10.85 21.01 18.58
N ILE A 504 -10.45 20.49 17.41
CA ILE A 504 -11.37 19.91 16.42
C ILE A 504 -12.07 18.63 16.92
N ASN A 505 -11.56 17.99 17.97
CA ASN A 505 -12.14 16.77 18.51
C ASN A 505 -13.19 17.02 19.59
N ASP A 506 -13.28 18.24 20.07
CA ASP A 506 -14.28 18.74 21.00
C ASP A 506 -15.46 19.38 20.23
#